data_658cf45fb19ea5fbd9dac997f2af549e
#
_entry.id   658cf45fb19ea5fbd9dac997f2af549e
#
_cell.length_a   1.000
_cell.length_b   1.000
_cell.length_c   1.000
_cell.angle_alpha   90.00
_cell.angle_beta   90.00
_cell.angle_gamma   90.00
#
_symmetry.space_group_name_H-M   'P 1'
#
loop_
_entity.id
_entity.type
_entity.pdbx_description
1 polymer ?
#
loop_
_entity_poly.entity_id
_entity_poly.type
_entity_poly.pdbx_seq_one_letter_code
_entity_poly.pdbx_strand_id
1 'polypeptide(L)'
;DVNFEIKRGEHVAIIGDNGSGKTTLLKILNGLVPADQGTFRLGSNVEIGYYDQEHHVLHSEKTLFEEISDDYPYLNNTQIRNVLAAFLFTGEDVFKRISDLSGGERGRVSLAKLVLSNANFLILDEPTNHLDIMSKEILEDALNGYEGTILYVSHDRYFINSTASRILELVNHTFVNYIGNYDYYLEKHDTVMAAIEASVPQSADADNTVAAKVAESEVKLDWKAQKEEQARLRKKENDLKKCEEKIA
;
A
#
# COMPACT_ATOMS: atom_id res chain seq x y z
N ASP A 1 -15.34 3.41 16.62
CA ASP A 1 -14.47 4.55 16.28
C ASP A 1 -13.15 4.06 15.74
N VAL A 2 -12.75 4.57 14.58
CA VAL A 2 -11.50 4.18 13.91
C VAL A 2 -10.38 5.08 14.38
N ASN A 3 -9.34 4.50 15.02
CA ASN A 3 -8.15 5.23 15.45
C ASN A 3 -6.90 4.50 14.97
N PHE A 4 -6.04 5.19 14.23
CA PHE A 4 -4.77 4.64 13.79
C PHE A 4 -3.75 5.75 13.48
N GLU A 5 -2.49 5.38 13.48
CA GLU A 5 -1.36 6.21 13.06
C GLU A 5 -0.54 5.46 12.02
N ILE A 6 -0.12 6.13 10.97
CA ILE A 6 0.80 5.61 9.96
C ILE A 6 2.08 6.42 10.03
N LYS A 7 3.21 5.74 10.13
CA LYS A 7 4.53 6.36 10.19
C LYS A 7 5.16 6.42 8.81
N ARG A 8 6.04 7.36 8.63
CA ARG A 8 6.80 7.51 7.38
C ARG A 8 7.53 6.21 7.03
N GLY A 9 7.40 5.79 5.77
CA GLY A 9 8.02 4.59 5.24
C GLY A 9 7.32 3.29 5.61
N GLU A 10 6.13 3.33 6.25
CA GLU A 10 5.32 2.13 6.44
C GLU A 10 4.53 1.81 5.17
N HIS A 11 4.46 0.53 4.83
CA HIS A 11 3.56 -0.01 3.83
C HIS A 11 2.42 -0.74 4.54
N VAL A 12 1.24 -0.12 4.56
CA VAL A 12 0.11 -0.55 5.35
C VAL A 12 -1.02 -1.04 4.46
N ALA A 13 -1.40 -2.30 4.61
CA ALA A 13 -2.59 -2.87 3.97
C ALA A 13 -3.80 -2.75 4.89
N ILE A 14 -4.94 -2.31 4.35
CA ILE A 14 -6.24 -2.38 5.02
C ILE A 14 -7.01 -3.57 4.47
N ILE A 15 -7.43 -4.46 5.35
CA ILE A 15 -8.28 -5.61 5.04
C ILE A 15 -9.57 -5.56 5.85
N GLY A 16 -10.52 -6.40 5.52
CA GLY A 16 -11.82 -6.51 6.21
C GLY A 16 -12.95 -6.81 5.22
N ASP A 17 -14.14 -7.03 5.72
CA ASP A 17 -15.30 -7.43 4.94
C ASP A 17 -15.70 -6.40 3.87
N ASN A 18 -16.37 -6.87 2.82
CA ASN A 18 -16.94 -6.00 1.81
C ASN A 18 -18.01 -5.09 2.45
N GLY A 19 -17.97 -3.80 2.10
CA GLY A 19 -18.89 -2.82 2.67
C GLY A 19 -18.54 -2.33 4.09
N SER A 20 -17.41 -2.76 4.66
CA SER A 20 -16.97 -2.28 6.00
C SER A 20 -16.54 -0.82 6.04
N GLY A 21 -16.39 -0.16 4.89
CA GLY A 21 -16.04 1.26 4.78
C GLY A 21 -14.57 1.55 4.43
N LYS A 22 -13.80 0.56 3.97
CA LYS A 22 -12.38 0.73 3.60
C LYS A 22 -12.16 1.81 2.53
N THR A 23 -12.83 1.70 1.40
CA THR A 23 -12.79 2.70 0.31
C THR A 23 -13.25 4.07 0.79
N THR A 24 -14.30 4.14 1.61
CA THR A 24 -14.78 5.41 2.18
C THR A 24 -13.71 6.07 3.03
N LEU A 25 -13.01 5.30 3.84
CA LEU A 25 -11.88 5.80 4.63
C LEU A 25 -10.77 6.37 3.74
N LEU A 26 -10.38 5.66 2.68
CA LEU A 26 -9.37 6.17 1.74
C LEU A 26 -9.84 7.47 1.07
N LYS A 27 -11.10 7.57 0.68
CA LYS A 27 -11.69 8.80 0.10
C LYS A 27 -11.72 9.95 1.10
N ILE A 28 -11.98 9.70 2.38
CA ILE A 28 -11.91 10.71 3.45
C ILE A 28 -10.47 11.21 3.61
N LEU A 29 -9.49 10.32 3.70
CA LEU A 29 -8.08 10.69 3.85
C LEU A 29 -7.56 11.52 2.67
N ASN A 30 -8.08 11.25 1.48
CA ASN A 30 -7.78 12.01 0.26
C ASN A 30 -8.61 13.30 0.10
N GLY A 31 -9.51 13.61 1.04
CA GLY A 31 -10.35 14.81 1.01
C GLY A 31 -11.48 14.79 -0.02
N LEU A 32 -11.80 13.64 -0.63
CA LEU A 32 -12.87 13.48 -1.61
C LEU A 32 -14.26 13.41 -0.95
N VAL A 33 -14.31 12.92 0.28
CA VAL A 33 -15.53 12.80 1.08
C VAL A 33 -15.28 13.39 2.46
N PRO A 34 -16.18 14.23 3.00
CA PRO A 34 -16.05 14.72 4.36
C PRO A 34 -16.25 13.58 5.38
N ALA A 35 -15.56 13.63 6.50
CA ALA A 35 -15.81 12.73 7.62
C ALA A 35 -17.06 13.18 8.37
N ASP A 36 -17.95 12.26 8.71
CA ASP A 36 -19.15 12.56 9.50
C ASP A 36 -18.78 12.99 10.93
N GLN A 37 -17.76 12.32 11.51
CA GLN A 37 -17.24 12.61 12.84
C GLN A 37 -15.73 12.31 12.88
N GLY A 38 -15.06 12.90 13.87
CA GLY A 38 -13.62 12.72 14.06
C GLY A 38 -12.78 13.70 13.24
N THR A 39 -11.49 13.56 13.36
CA THR A 39 -10.50 14.38 12.64
C THR A 39 -9.28 13.53 12.30
N PHE A 40 -8.62 13.85 11.21
CA PHE A 40 -7.29 13.31 10.91
C PHE A 40 -6.30 14.44 10.67
N ARG A 41 -5.04 14.17 10.84
CA ARG A 41 -3.97 15.13 10.62
C ARG A 41 -2.86 14.49 9.82
N LEU A 42 -2.50 15.12 8.72
CA LEU A 42 -1.31 14.78 7.96
C LEU A 42 -0.06 15.38 8.62
N GLY A 43 1.05 14.70 8.49
CA GLY A 43 2.36 15.21 8.90
C GLY A 43 2.79 16.41 8.04
N SER A 44 3.87 17.08 8.45
CA SER A 44 4.45 18.17 7.66
C SER A 44 5.01 17.63 6.34
N ASN A 45 4.81 18.36 5.26
CA ASN A 45 5.30 18.05 3.91
C ASN A 45 4.81 16.70 3.37
N VAL A 46 3.59 16.27 3.72
CA VAL A 46 2.96 15.10 3.13
C VAL A 46 2.27 15.51 1.83
N GLU A 47 2.71 14.89 0.73
CA GLU A 47 2.10 14.99 -0.60
C GLU A 47 1.45 13.66 -0.92
N ILE A 48 0.10 13.65 -1.05
CA ILE A 48 -0.68 12.44 -1.30
C ILE A 48 -0.77 12.19 -2.80
N GLY A 49 -0.44 10.96 -3.22
CA GLY A 49 -0.80 10.40 -4.50
C GLY A 49 -1.93 9.39 -4.33
N TYR A 50 -3.08 9.63 -4.96
CA TYR A 50 -4.23 8.75 -4.85
C TYR A 50 -4.47 7.97 -6.14
N TYR A 51 -4.60 6.66 -5.99
CA TYR A 51 -5.00 5.75 -7.06
C TYR A 51 -6.38 5.19 -6.73
N ASP A 52 -7.36 5.53 -7.56
CA ASP A 52 -8.72 4.95 -7.54
C ASP A 52 -8.97 4.27 -8.88
N GLN A 53 -9.52 3.08 -8.83
CA GLN A 53 -9.85 2.28 -10.01
C GLN A 53 -10.81 3.00 -10.98
N GLU A 54 -11.67 3.90 -10.49
CA GLU A 54 -12.69 4.56 -11.28
C GLU A 54 -12.28 5.95 -11.82
N HIS A 55 -11.23 6.56 -11.30
CA HIS A 55 -10.91 7.99 -11.54
C HIS A 55 -9.55 8.28 -12.17
N HIS A 56 -9.07 7.37 -13.01
CA HIS A 56 -7.85 7.66 -13.79
C HIS A 56 -8.17 8.63 -14.91
N VAL A 57 -7.82 9.89 -14.72
CA VAL A 57 -7.90 10.90 -15.78
C VAL A 57 -6.74 10.68 -16.73
N LEU A 58 -6.91 9.76 -17.67
CA LEU A 58 -6.05 9.60 -18.83
C LEU A 58 -6.69 10.26 -20.04
N HIS A 59 -5.90 11.01 -20.80
CA HIS A 59 -6.39 11.69 -22.00
C HIS A 59 -6.44 10.69 -23.17
N SER A 60 -7.65 10.28 -23.53
CA SER A 60 -7.90 9.22 -24.51
C SER A 60 -7.31 9.49 -25.90
N GLU A 61 -7.17 10.75 -26.27
CA GLU A 61 -6.64 11.21 -27.56
C GLU A 61 -5.11 11.23 -27.63
N LYS A 62 -4.43 11.24 -26.48
CA LYS A 62 -2.96 11.27 -26.43
C LYS A 62 -2.37 9.88 -26.61
N THR A 63 -1.12 9.86 -27.07
CA THR A 63 -0.29 8.67 -27.01
C THR A 63 0.25 8.47 -25.58
N LEU A 64 0.72 7.28 -25.25
CA LEU A 64 1.40 6.99 -23.99
C LEU A 64 2.56 7.94 -23.73
N PHE A 65 3.34 8.21 -24.78
CA PHE A 65 4.49 9.10 -24.69
C PHE A 65 4.06 10.53 -24.38
N GLU A 66 3.05 11.05 -25.10
CA GLU A 66 2.50 12.40 -24.87
C GLU A 66 1.88 12.54 -23.47
N GLU A 67 1.17 11.51 -23.01
CA GLU A 67 0.55 11.49 -21.68
C GLU A 67 1.56 11.67 -20.56
N ILE A 68 2.73 11.02 -20.68
CA ILE A 68 3.80 11.16 -19.67
C ILE A 68 4.58 12.47 -19.89
N SER A 69 4.91 12.84 -21.13
CA SER A 69 5.74 14.02 -21.40
C SER A 69 5.06 15.33 -21.03
N ASP A 70 3.75 15.42 -21.20
CA ASP A 70 2.98 16.63 -20.89
C ASP A 70 2.85 16.85 -19.39
N ASP A 71 2.67 15.77 -18.62
CA ASP A 71 2.56 15.85 -17.16
C ASP A 71 3.92 16.00 -16.46
N TYR A 72 4.99 15.48 -17.11
CA TYR A 72 6.34 15.47 -16.53
C TYR A 72 7.36 16.10 -17.53
N PRO A 73 7.26 17.40 -17.83
CA PRO A 73 8.07 18.05 -18.87
C PRO A 73 9.57 18.13 -18.53
N TYR A 74 9.95 17.80 -17.30
CA TYR A 74 11.35 17.72 -16.89
C TYR A 74 12.03 16.40 -17.26
N LEU A 75 11.24 15.38 -17.67
CA LEU A 75 11.79 14.09 -18.14
C LEU A 75 12.24 14.21 -19.59
N ASN A 76 13.42 13.66 -19.89
CA ASN A 76 13.86 13.52 -21.28
C ASN A 76 13.26 12.25 -21.93
N ASN A 77 13.33 12.17 -23.26
CA ASN A 77 12.74 11.07 -24.04
C ASN A 77 13.21 9.69 -23.59
N THR A 78 14.47 9.57 -23.16
CA THR A 78 15.03 8.29 -22.67
C THR A 78 14.42 7.91 -21.33
N GLN A 79 14.26 8.87 -20.43
CA GLN A 79 13.63 8.65 -19.11
C GLN A 79 12.17 8.24 -19.27
N ILE A 80 11.40 8.92 -20.13
CA ILE A 80 10.00 8.56 -20.44
C ILE A 80 9.91 7.13 -20.95
N ARG A 81 10.76 6.75 -21.93
CA ARG A 81 10.80 5.39 -22.47
C ARG A 81 11.19 4.36 -21.42
N ASN A 82 12.14 4.67 -20.54
CA ASN A 82 12.56 3.77 -19.47
C ASN A 82 11.43 3.54 -18.44
N VAL A 83 10.70 4.59 -18.07
CA VAL A 83 9.54 4.46 -17.20
C VAL A 83 8.47 3.60 -17.87
N LEU A 84 8.08 3.91 -19.11
CA LEU A 84 7.08 3.13 -19.85
C LEU A 84 7.52 1.67 -20.02
N ALA A 85 8.81 1.42 -20.27
CA ALA A 85 9.36 0.07 -20.38
C ALA A 85 9.27 -0.71 -19.06
N ALA A 86 9.45 -0.05 -17.90
CA ALA A 86 9.26 -0.66 -16.58
C ALA A 86 7.82 -1.12 -16.36
N PHE A 87 6.85 -0.51 -17.06
CA PHE A 87 5.44 -0.90 -17.08
C PHE A 87 5.05 -1.70 -18.34
N LEU A 88 6.01 -2.36 -19.00
CA LEU A 88 5.85 -3.23 -20.16
C LEU A 88 5.38 -2.52 -21.45
N PHE A 89 5.59 -1.24 -21.60
CA PHE A 89 5.37 -0.54 -22.87
C PHE A 89 6.72 -0.31 -23.56
N THR A 90 7.03 -1.13 -24.57
CA THR A 90 8.34 -1.13 -25.22
C THR A 90 8.23 -0.81 -26.72
N GLY A 91 9.33 -0.37 -27.33
CA GLY A 91 9.40 -0.12 -28.76
C GLY A 91 8.34 0.88 -29.24
N GLU A 92 7.48 0.43 -30.16
CA GLU A 92 6.40 1.23 -30.76
C GLU A 92 5.16 1.34 -29.85
N ASP A 93 5.06 0.53 -28.80
CA ASP A 93 3.91 0.60 -27.86
C ASP A 93 3.76 1.98 -27.24
N VAL A 94 4.86 2.72 -27.04
CA VAL A 94 4.85 4.06 -26.45
C VAL A 94 4.07 5.08 -27.29
N PHE A 95 3.82 4.79 -28.55
CA PHE A 95 3.04 5.63 -29.46
C PHE A 95 1.59 5.18 -29.66
N LYS A 96 1.18 4.10 -28.98
CA LYS A 96 -0.25 3.72 -28.92
C LYS A 96 -1.06 4.82 -28.25
N ARG A 97 -2.28 5.02 -28.74
CA ARG A 97 -3.20 5.96 -28.09
C ARG A 97 -3.79 5.35 -26.81
N ILE A 98 -4.04 6.17 -25.83
CA ILE A 98 -4.71 5.77 -24.57
C ILE A 98 -6.07 5.11 -24.84
N SER A 99 -6.81 5.61 -25.87
CA SER A 99 -8.09 5.01 -26.32
C SER A 99 -7.98 3.55 -26.73
N ASP A 100 -6.82 3.16 -27.27
CA ASP A 100 -6.61 1.83 -27.86
C ASP A 100 -6.14 0.79 -26.82
N LEU A 101 -5.88 1.23 -25.62
CA LEU A 101 -5.41 0.39 -24.51
C LEU A 101 -6.55 -0.40 -23.88
N SER A 102 -6.25 -1.63 -23.46
CA SER A 102 -7.09 -2.43 -22.57
C SER A 102 -7.22 -1.77 -21.19
N GLY A 103 -8.18 -2.22 -20.37
CA GLY A 103 -8.32 -1.75 -18.99
C GLY A 103 -7.07 -1.95 -18.15
N GLY A 104 -6.42 -3.12 -18.24
CA GLY A 104 -5.16 -3.42 -17.54
C GLY A 104 -4.00 -2.55 -18.01
N GLU A 105 -3.88 -2.27 -19.32
CA GLU A 105 -2.87 -1.36 -19.84
C GLU A 105 -3.07 0.07 -19.35
N ARG A 106 -4.31 0.57 -19.34
CA ARG A 106 -4.63 1.88 -18.75
C ARG A 106 -4.26 1.94 -17.26
N GLY A 107 -4.56 0.88 -16.50
CA GLY A 107 -4.14 0.77 -15.11
C GLY A 107 -2.62 0.91 -14.94
N ARG A 108 -1.81 0.23 -15.76
CA ARG A 108 -0.34 0.34 -15.74
C ARG A 108 0.15 1.76 -16.04
N VAL A 109 -0.47 2.46 -17.00
CA VAL A 109 -0.12 3.87 -17.29
C VAL A 109 -0.42 4.76 -16.10
N SER A 110 -1.57 4.59 -15.49
CA SER A 110 -1.95 5.36 -14.30
C SER A 110 -1.00 5.12 -13.12
N LEU A 111 -0.56 3.87 -12.94
CA LEU A 111 0.44 3.53 -11.93
C LEU A 111 1.82 4.12 -12.26
N ALA A 112 2.22 4.12 -13.54
CA ALA A 112 3.45 4.78 -13.97
C ALA A 112 3.43 6.28 -13.64
N LYS A 113 2.32 6.96 -13.92
CA LYS A 113 2.12 8.38 -13.55
C LYS A 113 2.18 8.58 -12.03
N LEU A 114 1.57 7.68 -11.25
CA LEU A 114 1.59 7.77 -9.79
C LEU A 114 3.02 7.65 -9.23
N VAL A 115 3.80 6.69 -9.73
CA VAL A 115 5.20 6.51 -9.30
C VAL A 115 6.09 7.69 -9.71
N LEU A 116 5.80 8.34 -10.84
CA LEU A 116 6.50 9.55 -11.29
C LEU A 116 6.10 10.80 -10.50
N SER A 117 4.99 10.77 -9.79
CA SER A 117 4.54 11.92 -9.00
C SER A 117 5.50 12.22 -7.86
N ASN A 118 5.50 13.47 -7.39
CA ASN A 118 6.28 13.87 -6.21
C ASN A 118 5.64 13.39 -4.89
N ALA A 119 4.58 12.59 -4.96
CA ALA A 119 3.91 12.08 -3.78
C ALA A 119 4.89 11.29 -2.91
N ASN A 120 4.81 11.50 -1.61
CA ASN A 120 5.55 10.75 -0.59
C ASN A 120 4.64 9.90 0.30
N PHE A 121 3.34 9.96 0.03
CA PHE A 121 2.32 9.11 0.64
C PHE A 121 1.35 8.64 -0.44
N LEU A 122 1.42 7.36 -0.80
CA LEU A 122 0.51 6.74 -1.76
C LEU A 122 -0.70 6.14 -1.07
N ILE A 123 -1.88 6.45 -1.57
CA ILE A 123 -3.14 5.83 -1.17
C ILE A 123 -3.69 5.08 -2.37
N LEU A 124 -3.84 3.73 -2.26
CA LEU A 124 -4.25 2.88 -3.37
C LEU A 124 -5.54 2.13 -3.01
N ASP A 125 -6.56 2.26 -3.82
CA ASP A 125 -7.82 1.52 -3.66
C ASP A 125 -7.91 0.39 -4.69
N GLU A 126 -7.76 -0.86 -4.23
CA GLU A 126 -7.79 -2.09 -5.02
C GLU A 126 -6.87 -2.03 -6.27
N PRO A 127 -5.56 -1.73 -6.11
CA PRO A 127 -4.67 -1.48 -7.24
C PRO A 127 -4.40 -2.71 -8.10
N THR A 128 -4.69 -3.91 -7.60
CA THR A 128 -4.51 -5.18 -8.32
C THR A 128 -5.72 -5.58 -9.17
N ASN A 129 -6.86 -4.89 -9.03
CA ASN A 129 -8.06 -5.22 -9.77
C ASN A 129 -7.86 -5.02 -11.29
N HIS A 130 -8.34 -6.00 -12.06
CA HIS A 130 -8.21 -6.04 -13.52
C HIS A 130 -6.78 -6.08 -14.08
N LEU A 131 -5.77 -6.22 -13.22
CA LEU A 131 -4.40 -6.47 -13.67
C LEU A 131 -4.18 -7.96 -13.94
N ASP A 132 -3.49 -8.26 -15.00
CA ASP A 132 -2.94 -9.59 -15.26
C ASP A 132 -1.74 -9.87 -14.32
N ILE A 133 -1.28 -11.12 -14.29
CA ILE A 133 -0.21 -11.56 -13.40
C ILE A 133 1.06 -10.72 -13.59
N MET A 134 1.47 -10.49 -14.84
CA MET A 134 2.66 -9.69 -15.15
C MET A 134 2.54 -8.24 -14.66
N SER A 135 1.37 -7.64 -14.83
CA SER A 135 1.09 -6.27 -14.36
C SER A 135 1.11 -6.18 -12.83
N LYS A 136 0.66 -7.23 -12.12
CA LYS A 136 0.74 -7.31 -10.67
C LYS A 136 2.17 -7.39 -10.18
N GLU A 137 3.01 -8.23 -10.78
CA GLU A 137 4.44 -8.33 -10.45
C GLU A 137 5.16 -6.99 -10.61
N ILE A 138 4.88 -6.26 -11.70
CA ILE A 138 5.45 -4.92 -11.91
C ILE A 138 5.00 -3.94 -10.83
N LEU A 139 3.71 -3.98 -10.46
CA LEU A 139 3.20 -3.15 -9.38
C LEU A 139 3.88 -3.49 -8.04
N GLU A 140 4.03 -4.77 -7.73
CA GLU A 140 4.74 -5.23 -6.53
C GLU A 140 6.18 -4.72 -6.49
N ASP A 141 6.92 -4.86 -7.58
CA ASP A 141 8.31 -4.38 -7.69
C ASP A 141 8.38 -2.85 -7.54
N ALA A 142 7.48 -2.12 -8.18
CA ALA A 142 7.42 -0.66 -8.07
C ALA A 142 7.13 -0.18 -6.65
N LEU A 143 6.18 -0.83 -5.94
CA LEU A 143 5.86 -0.49 -4.56
C LEU A 143 6.96 -0.90 -3.57
N ASN A 144 7.60 -2.06 -3.78
CA ASN A 144 8.72 -2.50 -2.94
C ASN A 144 9.96 -1.61 -3.11
N GLY A 145 10.13 -1.01 -4.29
CA GLY A 145 11.18 0.00 -4.54
C GLY A 145 10.83 1.41 -4.06
N TYR A 146 9.59 1.67 -3.68
CA TYR A 146 9.16 2.99 -3.26
C TYR A 146 9.56 3.30 -1.81
N GLU A 147 10.30 4.37 -1.59
CA GLU A 147 10.81 4.75 -0.26
C GLU A 147 9.80 5.55 0.59
N GLY A 148 8.66 5.93 0.02
CA GLY A 148 7.61 6.68 0.70
C GLY A 148 6.72 5.80 1.57
N THR A 149 5.62 6.38 2.02
CA THR A 149 4.58 5.69 2.80
C THR A 149 3.50 5.19 1.87
N ILE A 150 2.98 4.00 2.10
CA ILE A 150 1.90 3.42 1.30
C ILE A 150 0.76 2.98 2.22
N LEU A 151 -0.45 3.38 1.88
CA LEU A 151 -1.69 2.87 2.47
C LEU A 151 -2.57 2.33 1.35
N TYR A 152 -2.99 1.08 1.44
CA TYR A 152 -3.80 0.51 0.39
C TYR A 152 -4.87 -0.46 0.90
N VAL A 153 -5.92 -0.61 0.12
CA VAL A 153 -6.91 -1.68 0.26
C VAL A 153 -6.67 -2.68 -0.84
N SER A 154 -6.60 -3.96 -0.51
CA SER A 154 -6.57 -5.05 -1.49
C SER A 154 -7.18 -6.32 -0.92
N HIS A 155 -7.75 -7.15 -1.79
CA HIS A 155 -8.20 -8.51 -1.50
C HIS A 155 -7.21 -9.57 -2.00
N ASP A 156 -6.14 -9.17 -2.66
CA ASP A 156 -5.11 -10.06 -3.18
C ASP A 156 -4.08 -10.41 -2.10
N ARG A 157 -4.19 -11.64 -1.60
CA ARG A 157 -3.35 -12.14 -0.49
C ARG A 157 -1.86 -12.18 -0.84
N TYR A 158 -1.53 -12.54 -2.08
CA TYR A 158 -0.15 -12.61 -2.56
C TYR A 158 0.46 -11.22 -2.62
N PHE A 159 -0.29 -10.27 -3.19
CA PHE A 159 0.11 -8.88 -3.24
C PHE A 159 0.32 -8.27 -1.84
N ILE A 160 -0.61 -8.52 -0.90
CA ILE A 160 -0.47 -8.05 0.48
C ILE A 160 0.76 -8.67 1.14
N ASN A 161 0.99 -9.98 0.93
CA ASN A 161 2.12 -10.69 1.53
C ASN A 161 3.47 -10.18 1.03
N SER A 162 3.54 -9.79 -0.25
CA SER A 162 4.75 -9.27 -0.89
C SER A 162 5.06 -7.82 -0.53
N THR A 163 4.04 -6.99 -0.29
CA THR A 163 4.21 -5.53 -0.21
C THR A 163 3.94 -4.93 1.18
N ALA A 164 3.12 -5.59 2.03
CA ALA A 164 2.78 -5.05 3.34
C ALA A 164 3.86 -5.30 4.39
N SER A 165 4.18 -4.27 5.15
CA SER A 165 4.94 -4.37 6.40
C SER A 165 4.03 -4.38 7.63
N ARG A 166 2.75 -4.01 7.45
CA ARG A 166 1.74 -3.91 8.49
C ARG A 166 0.34 -4.08 7.91
N ILE A 167 -0.54 -4.73 8.65
CA ILE A 167 -1.94 -4.93 8.27
C ILE A 167 -2.85 -4.30 9.32
N LEU A 168 -3.83 -3.56 8.84
CA LEU A 168 -4.94 -3.03 9.63
C LEU A 168 -6.23 -3.76 9.19
N GLU A 169 -6.74 -4.62 10.05
CA GLU A 169 -8.00 -5.31 9.82
C GLU A 169 -9.17 -4.50 10.39
N LEU A 170 -10.13 -4.16 9.54
CA LEU A 170 -11.32 -3.42 9.94
C LEU A 170 -12.43 -4.39 10.36
N VAL A 171 -12.62 -4.54 11.68
CA VAL A 171 -13.63 -5.41 12.30
C VAL A 171 -14.56 -4.56 13.17
N ASN A 172 -15.87 -4.64 12.96
CA ASN A 172 -16.87 -3.92 13.76
C ASN A 172 -16.55 -2.44 13.96
N HIS A 173 -16.15 -1.75 12.90
CA HIS A 173 -15.76 -0.32 12.88
C HIS A 173 -14.56 0.02 13.77
N THR A 174 -13.70 -0.94 14.05
CA THR A 174 -12.45 -0.76 14.80
C THR A 174 -11.31 -1.42 14.04
N PHE A 175 -10.10 -0.85 14.12
CA PHE A 175 -8.93 -1.48 13.54
C PHE A 175 -8.23 -2.42 14.52
N VAL A 176 -8.01 -3.63 14.08
CA VAL A 176 -7.07 -4.58 14.69
C VAL A 176 -5.75 -4.48 13.93
N ASN A 177 -4.65 -4.34 14.65
CA ASN A 177 -3.34 -4.03 14.10
C ASN A 177 -2.42 -5.26 14.15
N TYR A 178 -1.89 -5.66 12.99
CA TYR A 178 -0.91 -6.74 12.86
C TYR A 178 0.37 -6.17 12.24
N ILE A 179 1.49 -6.27 12.96
CA ILE A 179 2.78 -5.75 12.50
C ILE A 179 3.54 -6.88 11.80
N GLY A 180 3.35 -6.99 10.50
CA GLY A 180 3.90 -8.03 9.65
C GLY A 180 3.17 -8.12 8.33
N ASN A 181 3.52 -9.14 7.55
CA ASN A 181 2.90 -9.47 6.28
C ASN A 181 1.62 -10.30 6.45
N TYR A 182 1.07 -10.79 5.32
CA TYR A 182 -0.17 -11.57 5.35
C TYR A 182 -0.03 -12.93 6.04
N ASP A 183 1.14 -13.58 5.96
CA ASP A 183 1.39 -14.86 6.65
C ASP A 183 1.39 -14.67 8.17
N TYR A 184 2.00 -13.58 8.66
CA TYR A 184 1.95 -13.22 10.07
C TYR A 184 0.52 -12.92 10.54
N TYR A 185 -0.26 -12.21 9.73
CA TYR A 185 -1.68 -11.97 10.01
C TYR A 185 -2.44 -13.30 10.19
N LEU A 186 -2.27 -14.25 9.25
CA LEU A 186 -2.95 -15.56 9.36
C LEU A 186 -2.55 -16.34 10.62
N GLU A 187 -1.28 -16.31 10.99
CA GLU A 187 -0.80 -16.99 12.20
C GLU A 187 -1.41 -16.41 13.49
N LYS A 188 -1.58 -15.10 13.56
CA LYS A 188 -1.99 -14.39 14.79
C LYS A 188 -3.48 -14.11 14.86
N HIS A 189 -4.18 -14.09 13.75
CA HIS A 189 -5.59 -13.67 13.64
C HIS A 189 -6.48 -14.35 14.67
N ASP A 190 -6.49 -15.69 14.71
CA ASP A 190 -7.39 -16.43 15.61
C ASP A 190 -7.09 -16.17 17.09
N THR A 191 -5.81 -16.04 17.43
CA THR A 191 -5.37 -15.75 18.81
C THR A 191 -5.77 -14.35 19.22
N VAL A 192 -5.59 -13.37 18.35
CA VAL A 192 -5.93 -11.97 18.62
C VAL A 192 -7.45 -11.80 18.69
N MET A 193 -8.19 -12.41 17.78
CA MET A 193 -9.66 -12.34 17.78
C MET A 193 -10.25 -13.00 19.02
N ALA A 194 -9.76 -14.17 19.45
CA ALA A 194 -10.19 -14.82 20.69
C ALA A 194 -9.90 -13.95 21.93
N ALA A 195 -8.77 -13.24 21.95
CA ALA A 195 -8.45 -12.31 23.03
C ALA A 195 -9.38 -11.07 23.07
N ILE A 196 -9.74 -10.54 21.89
CA ILE A 196 -10.71 -9.46 21.77
C ILE A 196 -12.10 -9.88 22.23
N GLU A 197 -12.58 -11.06 21.79
CA GLU A 197 -13.87 -11.60 22.20
C GLU A 197 -13.94 -11.89 23.71
N ALA A 198 -12.87 -12.42 24.29
CA ALA A 198 -12.77 -12.65 25.73
C ALA A 198 -12.72 -11.36 26.58
N SER A 199 -12.33 -10.26 25.99
CA SER A 199 -12.23 -8.95 26.66
C SER A 199 -13.51 -8.11 26.57
N VAL A 200 -14.53 -8.55 25.81
CA VAL A 200 -15.84 -7.88 25.76
C VAL A 200 -16.66 -8.31 26.98
N PRO A 201 -16.92 -7.44 27.98
CA PRO A 201 -17.76 -7.77 29.12
C PRO A 201 -19.21 -7.97 28.65
N GLN A 202 -19.86 -9.03 29.11
CA GLN A 202 -21.31 -9.27 28.90
C GLN A 202 -22.22 -8.26 29.66
N SER A 203 -21.79 -7.03 29.87
CA SER A 203 -22.62 -5.96 30.44
C SER A 203 -22.24 -4.63 29.84
N ALA A 204 -23.23 -3.96 29.29
CA ALA A 204 -23.13 -2.59 28.83
C ALA A 204 -22.66 -1.71 29.99
N ASP A 205 -21.56 -1.07 29.82
CA ASP A 205 -21.01 0.15 30.39
C ASP A 205 -19.55 -0.04 30.86
N ALA A 206 -18.71 0.80 30.29
CA ALA A 206 -17.36 1.17 30.71
C ALA A 206 -16.15 0.62 29.95
N ASP A 207 -15.55 1.56 29.25
CA ASP A 207 -14.11 1.75 29.03
C ASP A 207 -13.37 0.75 28.12
N ASN A 208 -13.51 0.98 26.84
CA ASN A 208 -12.86 0.27 25.72
C ASN A 208 -11.33 0.55 25.60
N THR A 209 -10.73 1.21 26.60
CA THR A 209 -9.32 1.65 26.56
C THR A 209 -8.31 0.62 27.09
N VAL A 210 -8.76 -0.38 27.85
CA VAL A 210 -7.84 -1.33 28.52
C VAL A 210 -7.48 -2.52 27.63
N ALA A 211 -8.44 -3.04 26.87
CA ALA A 211 -8.21 -4.20 25.99
C ALA A 211 -7.28 -3.89 24.80
N ALA A 212 -7.44 -2.70 24.20
CA ALA A 212 -6.55 -2.20 23.16
C ALA A 212 -5.10 -2.03 23.66
N LYS A 213 -4.91 -1.63 24.91
CA LYS A 213 -3.57 -1.45 25.50
C LYS A 213 -2.86 -2.76 25.84
N VAL A 214 -3.57 -3.81 26.20
CA VAL A 214 -2.97 -5.13 26.48
C VAL A 214 -2.52 -5.80 25.18
N ALA A 215 -3.37 -5.80 24.14
CA ALA A 215 -3.00 -6.29 22.80
C ALA A 215 -1.84 -5.48 22.20
N GLU A 216 -1.81 -4.15 22.39
CA GLU A 216 -0.71 -3.29 21.94
C GLU A 216 0.62 -3.56 22.67
N SER A 217 0.58 -4.00 23.94
CA SER A 217 1.80 -4.27 24.69
C SER A 217 2.44 -5.60 24.33
N GLU A 218 1.66 -6.65 24.08
CA GLU A 218 2.17 -7.97 23.63
C GLU A 218 2.69 -7.90 22.19
N VAL A 219 1.97 -7.20 21.31
CA VAL A 219 2.39 -6.96 19.91
C VAL A 219 3.66 -6.11 19.86
N LYS A 220 3.86 -5.13 20.75
CA LYS A 220 5.08 -4.31 20.82
C LYS A 220 6.31 -5.11 21.28
N LEU A 221 6.13 -6.08 22.16
CA LEU A 221 7.23 -6.97 22.62
C LEU A 221 7.66 -7.93 21.53
N ASP A 222 6.71 -8.51 20.81
CA ASP A 222 6.97 -9.43 19.71
C ASP A 222 7.62 -8.70 18.50
N TRP A 223 7.18 -7.46 18.22
CA TRP A 223 7.77 -6.60 17.18
C TRP A 223 9.24 -6.27 17.44
N LYS A 224 9.61 -6.03 18.69
CA LYS A 224 11.01 -5.72 19.03
C LYS A 224 11.90 -6.93 18.79
N ALA A 225 11.43 -8.13 19.14
CA ALA A 225 12.12 -9.38 18.88
C ALA A 225 12.25 -9.67 17.37
N GLN A 226 11.19 -9.49 16.59
CA GLN A 226 11.20 -9.68 15.13
C GLN A 226 12.08 -8.64 14.41
N LYS A 227 12.06 -7.40 14.84
CA LYS A 227 12.92 -6.34 14.26
C LYS A 227 14.40 -6.63 14.51
N GLU A 228 14.74 -7.16 15.68
CA GLU A 228 16.10 -7.60 15.98
C GLU A 228 16.52 -8.81 15.14
N GLU A 229 15.59 -9.74 14.89
CA GLU A 229 15.82 -10.92 14.06
C GLU A 229 15.96 -10.56 12.57
N GLN A 230 15.11 -9.70 12.03
CA GLN A 230 15.24 -9.17 10.67
C GLN A 230 16.53 -8.37 10.47
N ALA A 231 16.91 -7.55 11.44
CA ALA A 231 18.19 -6.83 11.38
C ALA A 231 19.37 -7.79 11.38
N ARG A 232 19.26 -8.90 12.11
CA ARG A 232 20.29 -9.97 12.16
C ARG A 232 20.38 -10.76 10.86
N LEU A 233 19.24 -11.03 10.21
CA LEU A 233 19.17 -11.68 8.90
C LEU A 233 19.75 -10.79 7.80
N ARG A 234 19.36 -9.51 7.73
CA ARG A 234 19.91 -8.53 6.78
C ARG A 234 21.42 -8.35 6.95
N LYS A 235 21.91 -8.39 8.19
CA LYS A 235 23.36 -8.33 8.45
C LYS A 235 24.07 -9.56 7.91
N LYS A 236 23.51 -10.76 8.08
CA LYS A 236 24.04 -12.00 7.53
C LYS A 236 24.05 -12.02 6.00
N GLU A 237 22.97 -11.53 5.35
CA GLU A 237 22.91 -11.41 3.89
C GLU A 237 23.95 -10.43 3.35
N ASN A 238 24.12 -9.28 3.98
CA ASN A 238 25.15 -8.30 3.59
C ASN A 238 26.57 -8.85 3.81
N ASP A 239 26.80 -9.61 4.86
CA ASP A 239 28.09 -10.25 5.10
C ASP A 239 28.36 -11.37 4.08
N LEU A 240 27.33 -12.13 3.67
CA LEU A 240 27.41 -13.13 2.59
C LEU A 240 27.75 -12.45 1.25
N LYS A 241 27.02 -11.39 0.85
CA LYS A 241 27.32 -10.63 -0.38
C LYS A 241 28.75 -10.08 -0.39
N LYS A 242 29.23 -9.55 0.76
CA LYS A 242 30.62 -9.08 0.87
C LYS A 242 31.66 -10.20 0.81
N CYS A 243 31.29 -11.41 1.20
CA CYS A 243 32.18 -12.59 1.03
C CYS A 243 32.21 -13.06 -0.43
N GLU A 244 31.05 -13.06 -1.11
CA GLU A 244 30.94 -13.41 -2.54
C GLU A 244 31.72 -12.42 -3.42
N GLU A 245 31.62 -11.11 -3.15
CA GLU A 245 32.41 -10.08 -3.86
C GLU A 245 33.94 -10.16 -3.63
N LYS A 246 34.39 -10.85 -2.59
CA LYS A 246 35.81 -11.06 -2.34
C LYS A 246 36.37 -12.34 -2.95
N ILE A 247 35.48 -13.22 -3.42
CA ILE A 247 35.86 -14.51 -4.03
C ILE A 247 35.80 -14.45 -5.58
N ALA A 248 35.06 -13.44 -6.12
CA ALA A 248 35.07 -13.12 -7.55
C ALA A 248 36.18 -12.15 -7.91
#